data_67d496f3dc922a661432a7c7e0187fb6
#
_entry.id   67d496f3dc922a661432a7c7e0187fb6
#
_cell.length_a   1.000
_cell.length_b   1.000
_cell.length_c   1.000
_cell.angle_alpha   90.00
_cell.angle_beta   90.00
_cell.angle_gamma   90.00
#
_symmetry.space_group_name_H-M   'P 1'
#
loop_
_entity.id
_entity.type
_entity.pdbx_description
1 polymer ?
#
loop_
_entity_poly.entity_id
_entity_poly.type
_entity_poly.pdbx_seq_one_letter_code
_entity_poly.pdbx_strand_id
1 'polypeptide(L)'
;MQIMEPFESGFTIYSKSGCSNCTKVKKLLIEKQFFFVDISCDEFLIEDKEQFLLFIKEKTKKDYKTFPMVFKDGKFIGGFDDVQKYFDKLLCFDENEIF
;
A
#
# COMPACT_ATOMS: atom_id res chain seq x y z
N MET A 1 -17.38 -12.78 -3.52
CA MET A 1 -16.32 -11.98 -4.18
C MET A 1 -14.99 -12.28 -3.55
N GLN A 2 -13.97 -12.49 -4.35
CA GLN A 2 -12.65 -12.88 -3.85
C GLN A 2 -11.71 -11.69 -3.84
N ILE A 3 -11.09 -11.42 -2.70
CA ILE A 3 -10.16 -10.32 -2.54
C ILE A 3 -8.75 -10.82 -2.87
N MET A 4 -8.09 -10.10 -3.79
CA MET A 4 -6.74 -10.46 -4.20
C MET A 4 -5.74 -10.18 -3.09
N GLU A 5 -4.88 -11.16 -2.79
CA GLU A 5 -3.87 -11.02 -1.75
C GLU A 5 -2.68 -10.19 -2.22
N PRO A 6 -1.93 -9.58 -1.28
CA PRO A 6 -0.73 -8.85 -1.66
C PRO A 6 0.26 -9.76 -2.36
N PHE A 7 0.92 -9.23 -3.38
CA PHE A 7 1.92 -9.99 -4.12
C PHE A 7 3.16 -10.24 -3.24
N GLU A 8 3.76 -11.38 -3.42
CA GLU A 8 4.95 -11.75 -2.65
C GLU A 8 6.20 -10.98 -3.06
N SER A 9 6.15 -10.35 -4.22
CA SER A 9 7.27 -9.57 -4.74
C SER A 9 6.78 -8.22 -5.22
N GLY A 10 7.48 -7.15 -4.81
CA GLY A 10 7.19 -5.80 -5.25
C GLY A 10 6.07 -5.13 -4.44
N PHE A 11 5.62 -4.00 -4.94
CA PHE A 11 4.58 -3.21 -4.27
C PHE A 11 3.19 -3.61 -4.71
N THR A 12 2.28 -3.73 -3.74
CA THR A 12 0.86 -3.92 -3.98
C THR A 12 0.11 -2.78 -3.29
N ILE A 13 -0.75 -2.09 -4.04
CA ILE A 13 -1.51 -0.95 -3.52
C ILE A 13 -2.99 -1.28 -3.57
N TYR A 14 -3.66 -1.23 -2.41
CA TYR A 14 -5.12 -1.30 -2.37
C TYR A 14 -5.62 0.14 -2.36
N SER A 15 -6.37 0.52 -3.38
CA SER A 15 -6.80 1.89 -3.58
C SER A 15 -8.31 1.97 -3.79
N LYS A 16 -8.83 3.19 -3.77
CA LYS A 16 -10.23 3.46 -4.06
C LYS A 16 -10.36 4.75 -4.86
N SER A 17 -11.52 4.94 -5.46
CA SER A 17 -11.81 6.16 -6.20
C SER A 17 -11.89 7.37 -5.27
N GLY A 18 -11.52 8.54 -5.77
CA GLY A 18 -11.61 9.78 -5.02
C GLY A 18 -10.61 9.90 -3.89
N CYS A 19 -9.54 9.11 -3.92
CA CYS A 19 -8.52 9.11 -2.88
C CYS A 19 -7.27 9.82 -3.38
N SER A 20 -7.03 11.05 -2.90
CA SER A 20 -5.87 11.82 -3.34
C SER A 20 -4.55 11.18 -2.93
N ASN A 21 -4.50 10.58 -1.75
CA ASN A 21 -3.29 9.90 -1.28
C ASN A 21 -3.00 8.64 -2.09
N CYS A 22 -4.01 7.99 -2.62
CA CYS A 22 -3.81 6.86 -3.53
C CYS A 22 -3.09 7.32 -4.80
N THR A 23 -3.52 8.44 -5.35
CA THR A 23 -2.89 9.03 -6.53
C THR A 23 -1.45 9.44 -6.21
N LYS A 24 -1.23 10.04 -5.06
CA LYS A 24 0.10 10.50 -4.65
C LYS A 24 1.08 9.35 -4.49
N VAL A 25 0.66 8.25 -3.88
CA VAL A 25 1.56 7.12 -3.67
C VAL A 25 1.93 6.46 -4.99
N LYS A 26 0.99 6.38 -5.92
CA LYS A 26 1.28 5.83 -7.25
C LYS A 26 2.29 6.70 -8.00
N LYS A 27 2.12 8.02 -7.93
CA LYS A 27 3.07 8.94 -8.55
C LYS A 27 4.45 8.81 -7.93
N LEU A 28 4.51 8.69 -6.61
CA LEU A 28 5.77 8.52 -5.91
C LEU A 28 6.52 7.27 -6.38
N LEU A 29 5.81 6.16 -6.50
CA LEU A 29 6.43 4.92 -6.96
C LEU A 29 6.91 5.02 -8.41
N ILE A 30 6.13 5.70 -9.25
CA ILE A 30 6.54 5.93 -10.64
C ILE A 30 7.80 6.79 -10.70
N GLU A 31 7.87 7.85 -9.91
CA GLU A 31 9.05 8.71 -9.84
C GLU A 31 10.29 7.97 -9.36
N LYS A 32 10.12 7.06 -8.43
CA LYS A 32 11.22 6.25 -7.90
C LYS A 32 11.52 5.06 -8.79
N GLN A 33 10.77 4.88 -9.89
CA GLN A 33 10.96 3.81 -10.87
C GLN A 33 10.72 2.41 -10.30
N PHE A 34 9.73 2.29 -9.42
CA PHE A 34 9.30 1.00 -8.90
C PHE A 34 8.01 0.55 -9.57
N PHE A 35 7.93 -0.73 -9.88
CA PHE A 35 6.69 -1.32 -10.36
C PHE A 35 5.75 -1.57 -9.20
N PHE A 36 4.46 -1.52 -9.47
CA PHE A 36 3.45 -1.83 -8.47
C PHE A 36 2.21 -2.41 -9.14
N VAL A 37 1.43 -3.14 -8.34
CA VAL A 37 0.12 -3.61 -8.75
C VAL A 37 -0.91 -2.78 -8.00
N ASP A 38 -1.86 -2.20 -8.73
CA ASP A 38 -2.92 -1.37 -8.15
C ASP A 38 -4.21 -2.19 -8.14
N ILE A 39 -4.74 -2.43 -6.94
CA ILE A 39 -5.97 -3.18 -6.76
C ILE A 39 -7.06 -2.22 -6.33
N SER A 40 -8.04 -2.00 -7.23
CA SER A 40 -9.19 -1.16 -6.91
C SER A 40 -10.11 -1.90 -5.96
N CYS A 41 -10.49 -1.23 -4.89
CA CYS A 41 -11.34 -1.82 -3.86
C CYS A 41 -12.78 -1.31 -3.90
N ASP A 42 -13.13 -0.51 -4.90
CA ASP A 42 -14.45 0.10 -4.98
C ASP A 42 -15.57 -0.93 -4.88
N GLU A 43 -15.47 -2.03 -5.62
CA GLU A 43 -16.50 -3.06 -5.59
C GLU A 43 -16.62 -3.75 -4.24
N PHE A 44 -15.48 -4.02 -3.60
CA PHE A 44 -15.49 -4.64 -2.28
C PHE A 44 -16.17 -3.74 -1.25
N LEU A 45 -15.90 -2.43 -1.33
CA LEU A 45 -16.47 -1.48 -0.40
C LEU A 45 -17.97 -1.34 -0.57
N ILE A 46 -18.49 -1.55 -1.79
CA ILE A 46 -19.91 -1.48 -2.06
C ILE A 46 -20.61 -2.79 -1.69
N GLU A 47 -20.04 -3.93 -2.10
CA GLU A 47 -20.70 -5.23 -1.97
C GLU A 47 -20.49 -5.90 -0.62
N ASP A 48 -19.28 -5.83 -0.06
CA ASP A 48 -19.03 -6.49 1.23
C ASP A 48 -17.88 -5.80 1.96
N LYS A 49 -18.17 -4.62 2.45
CA LYS A 49 -17.18 -3.82 3.16
C LYS A 49 -16.64 -4.50 4.41
N GLU A 50 -17.51 -5.19 5.15
CA GLU A 50 -17.09 -5.86 6.37
C GLU A 50 -16.08 -6.96 6.11
N GLN A 51 -16.32 -7.76 5.09
CA GLN A 51 -15.39 -8.84 4.74
C GLN A 51 -14.06 -8.26 4.27
N PHE A 52 -14.08 -7.17 3.51
CA PHE A 52 -12.87 -6.51 3.08
C PHE A 52 -12.05 -6.00 4.28
N LEU A 53 -12.71 -5.37 5.24
CA LEU A 53 -12.03 -4.87 6.43
C LEU A 53 -11.45 -5.98 7.29
N LEU A 54 -12.15 -7.11 7.38
CA LEU A 54 -11.61 -8.28 8.08
C LEU A 54 -10.37 -8.82 7.37
N PHE A 55 -10.41 -8.87 6.04
CA PHE A 55 -9.26 -9.29 5.25
C PHE A 55 -8.05 -8.39 5.52
N ILE A 56 -8.25 -7.08 5.51
CA ILE A 56 -7.18 -6.12 5.78
C ILE A 56 -6.66 -6.26 7.20
N LYS A 57 -7.54 -6.43 8.17
CA LYS A 57 -7.14 -6.63 9.56
C LYS A 57 -6.24 -7.85 9.70
N GLU A 58 -6.58 -8.93 9.01
CA GLU A 58 -5.78 -10.14 9.03
C GLU A 58 -4.39 -9.92 8.42
N LYS A 59 -4.34 -9.19 7.30
CA LYS A 59 -3.08 -8.95 6.59
C LYS A 59 -2.19 -7.93 7.28
N THR A 60 -2.77 -6.90 7.91
CA THR A 60 -2.00 -5.84 8.55
C THR A 60 -1.82 -6.04 10.05
N LYS A 61 -2.61 -6.93 10.65
CA LYS A 61 -2.68 -7.15 12.10
C LYS A 61 -3.19 -5.91 12.85
N LYS A 62 -3.88 -5.00 12.15
CA LYS A 62 -4.42 -3.76 12.69
C LYS A 62 -5.80 -3.48 12.13
N ASP A 63 -6.58 -2.67 12.84
CA ASP A 63 -7.85 -2.15 12.32
C ASP A 63 -7.55 -0.98 11.39
N TYR A 64 -7.02 -1.26 10.21
CA TYR A 64 -6.62 -0.24 9.25
C TYR A 64 -7.75 0.00 8.27
N LYS A 65 -8.23 1.24 8.21
CA LYS A 65 -9.42 1.57 7.41
C LYS A 65 -9.21 2.69 6.40
N THR A 66 -8.00 3.22 6.31
CA THR A 66 -7.71 4.33 5.40
C THR A 66 -6.96 3.86 4.17
N PHE A 67 -7.18 4.56 3.06
CA PHE A 67 -6.51 4.27 1.80
C PHE A 67 -5.44 5.33 1.51
N PRO A 68 -4.39 4.98 0.78
CA PRO A 68 -4.09 3.66 0.23
C PRO A 68 -3.55 2.71 1.30
N MET A 69 -3.61 1.41 1.00
CA MET A 69 -3.00 0.38 1.83
C MET A 69 -1.89 -0.26 1.01
N VAL A 70 -0.64 0.00 1.37
CA VAL A 70 0.52 -0.39 0.58
C VAL A 70 1.28 -1.52 1.23
N PHE A 71 1.58 -2.54 0.43
CA PHE A 71 2.38 -3.69 0.85
C PHE A 71 3.64 -3.76 0.00
N LYS A 72 4.74 -4.19 0.59
CA LYS A 72 5.99 -4.44 -0.12
C LYS A 72 6.43 -5.86 0.17
N ASP A 73 6.54 -6.67 -0.88
CA ASP A 73 6.91 -8.09 -0.78
C ASP A 73 6.01 -8.84 0.21
N GLY A 74 4.72 -8.51 0.16
CA GLY A 74 3.71 -9.13 1.01
C GLY A 74 3.60 -8.58 2.42
N LYS A 75 4.45 -7.60 2.78
CA LYS A 75 4.45 -7.00 4.12
C LYS A 75 3.80 -5.62 4.08
N PHE A 76 2.97 -5.35 5.07
CA PHE A 76 2.26 -4.07 5.14
C PHE A 76 3.20 -2.93 5.50
N ILE A 77 3.15 -1.86 4.71
CA ILE A 77 3.89 -0.63 4.99
C ILE A 77 2.99 0.41 5.62
N GLY A 78 1.83 0.66 5.02
CA GLY A 78 0.89 1.68 5.48
C GLY A 78 0.35 2.52 4.35
N GLY A 79 0.06 3.80 4.64
CA GLY A 79 -0.45 4.74 3.67
C GLY A 79 0.65 5.54 3.00
N PHE A 80 0.25 6.68 2.41
CA PHE A 80 1.19 7.51 1.66
C PHE A 80 2.35 8.01 2.52
N ASP A 81 2.06 8.52 3.72
CA ASP A 81 3.10 9.04 4.60
C ASP A 81 4.09 7.95 5.01
N ASP A 82 3.58 6.75 5.25
CA ASP A 82 4.43 5.63 5.62
C ASP A 82 5.34 5.21 4.48
N VAL A 83 4.85 5.27 3.24
CA VAL A 83 5.66 4.97 2.07
C VAL A 83 6.75 6.02 1.88
N GLN A 84 6.43 7.30 2.11
CA GLN A 84 7.43 8.35 2.07
C GLN A 84 8.53 8.10 3.09
N LYS A 85 8.16 7.77 4.31
CA LYS A 85 9.13 7.45 5.36
C LYS A 85 9.97 6.23 5.00
N TYR A 86 9.36 5.26 4.36
CA TYR A 86 10.07 4.07 3.90
C TYR A 86 11.19 4.45 2.93
N PHE A 87 10.91 5.31 1.95
CA PHE A 87 11.92 5.76 1.00
C PHE A 87 12.95 6.66 1.64
N ASP A 88 12.53 7.57 2.50
CA ASP A 88 13.47 8.44 3.21
C ASP A 88 14.45 7.63 4.04
N LYS A 89 13.96 6.59 4.69
CA LYS A 89 14.80 5.71 5.50
C LYS A 89 15.80 4.94 4.65
N LEU A 90 15.38 4.48 3.47
CA LEU A 90 16.30 3.80 2.56
C LEU A 90 17.42 4.72 2.11
N LEU A 91 17.07 5.95 1.72
CA LEU A 91 18.06 6.91 1.25
C LEU A 91 19.01 7.33 2.35
N CYS A 92 18.49 7.60 3.54
CA CYS A 92 19.33 7.96 4.69
C CYS A 92 20.24 6.81 5.09
N PHE A 93 19.75 5.60 5.02
CA PHE A 93 20.54 4.42 5.36
C PHE A 93 21.75 4.30 4.42
N ASP A 94 21.52 4.48 3.13
CA ASP A 94 22.61 4.42 2.14
C ASP A 94 23.66 5.48 2.41
N GLU A 95 23.24 6.69 2.74
CA GLU A 95 24.17 7.76 3.07
C GLU A 95 25.00 7.44 4.31
N ASN A 96 24.38 6.85 5.31
CA ASN A 96 25.06 6.51 6.54
C ASN A 96 26.09 5.40 6.36
N GLU A 97 25.85 4.50 5.42
CA GLU A 97 26.77 3.42 5.18
C GLU A 97 28.05 3.83 4.48
N ILE A 98 28.04 4.97 3.83
CA ILE A 98 29.22 5.48 3.15
C ILE A 98 30.27 5.90 4.16
N PHE A 99 29.86 6.20 5.36
CA PHE A 99 30.74 6.64 6.43
C PHE A 99 30.93 5.60 7.50
#